data_ca260f766c4b12e704a64a0dcdd5b0f7
#
_entry.id   ca260f766c4b12e704a64a0dcdd5b0f7
#
_cell.length_a   1.000
_cell.length_b   1.000
_cell.length_c   1.000
_cell.angle_alpha   90.00
_cell.angle_beta   90.00
_cell.angle_gamma   90.00
#
_symmetry.space_group_name_H-M   'P 1'
#
loop_
_entity.id
_entity.type
_entity.pdbx_description
1 polymer ?
#
loop_
_entity_poly.entity_id
_entity_poly.type
_entity_poly.pdbx_seq_one_letter_code
_entity_poly.pdbx_strand_id
1 'polypeptide(L)'
;MKKRDGVKWAVSNIGNRLTDGQKYGAQCATFVIEFTKKYWKVHPTGNAKDFINFKWPKGFQVIKGKNQIPQPGDIFVLGGEYGHTGIVTEANASYFNSIDQNWYNESLTKGSPAAFVEDHEYTNFLGVIRPPYEDAEKGAVKKATKIETINKTINYKMANRSGNLKGVVIHNTAGSATAKQDYNNLQSTSVARYEAGIAHYYIDRNTVWRAIDTFSVAWHTANQDGNNSYIGYEVNESLNVSDKNFLANEQATFKKAAADLLYYGLPVNRSTVRLHCEFVPTACPHRSMTIHTGWNPVTKGAAPSNIVNQLKDYFIKEITKYYNDPSLPAGSTSTDAVVKATKPSTIKPNQAKTNTVVSKNMGNGWKKNKYGILWKKEKGTFTCKAKDGIVTRYNGPSIHNPIAGGLEYNQSVNYNEIQDYEGYIWISWEVYSGATVYMPIGKSNGKGQRVGSAWGTFR
;
A
#
# COMPACT_ATOMS: atom_id res chain seq x y z
N MET A 1 10.95 -1.42 -22.55
CA MET A 1 10.51 -1.44 -21.15
C MET A 1 9.58 -2.64 -20.94
N LYS A 2 9.73 -3.38 -19.85
CA LYS A 2 8.84 -4.51 -19.49
C LYS A 2 7.54 -3.99 -18.83
N LYS A 3 6.45 -4.75 -18.94
CA LYS A 3 5.15 -4.43 -18.28
C LYS A 3 5.33 -4.12 -16.78
N ARG A 4 6.10 -4.98 -16.10
CA ARG A 4 6.41 -4.86 -14.68
C ARG A 4 7.07 -3.54 -14.29
N ASP A 5 7.94 -3.00 -15.16
CA ASP A 5 8.60 -1.72 -14.89
C ASP A 5 7.60 -0.56 -14.99
N GLY A 6 6.59 -0.69 -15.86
CA GLY A 6 5.49 0.27 -15.97
C GLY A 6 4.63 0.32 -14.71
N VAL A 7 4.24 -0.86 -14.18
CA VAL A 7 3.49 -0.94 -12.91
C VAL A 7 4.33 -0.40 -11.76
N LYS A 8 5.61 -0.77 -11.66
CA LYS A 8 6.51 -0.24 -10.62
C LYS A 8 6.67 1.27 -10.68
N TRP A 9 6.76 1.83 -11.89
CA TRP A 9 6.77 3.29 -12.04
C TRP A 9 5.48 3.91 -11.49
N ALA A 10 4.32 3.34 -11.81
CA ALA A 10 3.05 3.83 -11.28
C ALA A 10 3.02 3.77 -9.75
N VAL A 11 3.42 2.63 -9.14
CA VAL A 11 3.53 2.47 -7.67
C VAL A 11 4.47 3.51 -7.06
N SER A 12 5.62 3.77 -7.67
CA SER A 12 6.59 4.74 -7.16
C SER A 12 6.10 6.19 -7.19
N ASN A 13 5.00 6.45 -7.91
CA ASN A 13 4.38 7.77 -7.99
C ASN A 13 3.13 7.92 -7.10
N ILE A 14 2.75 6.91 -6.33
CA ILE A 14 1.68 7.05 -5.33
C ILE A 14 2.04 8.19 -4.38
N GLY A 15 1.08 9.09 -4.16
CA GLY A 15 1.23 10.31 -3.37
C GLY A 15 1.86 11.50 -4.09
N ASN A 16 2.39 11.31 -5.30
CA ASN A 16 2.93 12.39 -6.12
C ASN A 16 1.82 13.08 -6.93
N ARG A 17 2.05 14.35 -7.29
CA ARG A 17 1.22 15.14 -8.19
C ARG A 17 1.97 15.35 -9.49
N LEU A 18 1.63 14.61 -10.53
CA LEU A 18 2.21 14.73 -11.87
C LEU A 18 1.35 15.66 -12.71
N THR A 19 1.88 16.78 -13.12
CA THR A 19 1.11 17.85 -13.76
C THR A 19 1.42 18.04 -15.23
N ASP A 20 2.54 17.52 -15.71
CA ASP A 20 3.08 17.78 -17.05
C ASP A 20 3.08 19.28 -17.45
N GLY A 21 3.17 20.16 -16.45
CA GLY A 21 3.06 21.62 -16.66
C GLY A 21 1.65 22.10 -17.04
N GLN A 22 0.63 21.26 -16.94
CA GLN A 22 -0.73 21.59 -17.36
C GLN A 22 -1.45 22.54 -16.40
N LYS A 23 -2.29 23.43 -16.98
CA LYS A 23 -3.08 24.43 -16.26
C LYS A 23 -3.97 23.85 -15.16
N TYR A 24 -4.52 22.66 -15.39
CA TYR A 24 -5.47 22.03 -14.47
C TYR A 24 -4.79 21.12 -13.42
N GLY A 25 -3.46 21.20 -13.31
CA GLY A 25 -2.70 20.52 -12.26
C GLY A 25 -2.64 18.99 -12.44
N ALA A 26 -2.72 18.29 -11.32
CA ALA A 26 -2.49 16.83 -11.24
C ALA A 26 -3.75 16.04 -11.61
N GLN A 27 -4.10 15.99 -12.88
CA GLN A 27 -5.25 15.26 -13.42
C GLN A 27 -4.89 13.81 -13.78
N CYS A 28 -5.89 12.93 -13.90
CA CYS A 28 -5.68 11.55 -14.35
C CYS A 28 -4.99 11.47 -15.72
N ALA A 29 -5.37 12.39 -16.64
CA ALA A 29 -4.73 12.49 -17.94
C ALA A 29 -3.25 12.84 -17.85
N THR A 30 -2.84 13.78 -16.97
CA THR A 30 -1.43 14.17 -16.81
C THR A 30 -0.57 13.03 -16.25
N PHE A 31 -1.12 12.17 -15.41
CA PHE A 31 -0.44 10.97 -14.93
C PHE A 31 -0.04 10.03 -16.09
N VAL A 32 -0.99 9.76 -16.98
CA VAL A 32 -0.77 8.92 -18.16
C VAL A 32 0.16 9.61 -19.18
N ILE A 33 0.03 10.93 -19.37
CA ILE A 33 0.92 11.71 -20.22
C ILE A 33 2.38 11.60 -19.75
N GLU A 34 2.64 11.81 -18.46
CA GLU A 34 3.99 11.67 -17.89
C GLU A 34 4.55 10.25 -18.08
N PHE A 35 3.71 9.23 -17.92
CA PHE A 35 4.08 7.85 -18.16
C PHE A 35 4.48 7.59 -19.61
N THR A 36 3.64 7.95 -20.57
CA THR A 36 3.85 7.69 -21.98
C THR A 36 4.98 8.56 -22.57
N LYS A 37 5.10 9.80 -22.10
CA LYS A 37 6.20 10.71 -22.44
C LYS A 37 7.55 10.18 -21.97
N LYS A 38 7.62 9.68 -20.74
CA LYS A 38 8.86 9.15 -20.18
C LYS A 38 9.40 7.98 -20.97
N TYR A 39 8.57 7.02 -21.33
CA TYR A 39 9.04 5.74 -21.88
C TYR A 39 8.97 5.65 -23.39
N TRP A 40 8.04 6.34 -24.04
CA TRP A 40 7.83 6.24 -25.50
C TRP A 40 7.85 7.59 -26.23
N LYS A 41 8.03 8.70 -25.53
CA LYS A 41 7.98 10.05 -26.08
C LYS A 41 6.62 10.38 -26.72
N VAL A 42 5.56 9.80 -26.20
CA VAL A 42 4.18 10.02 -26.65
C VAL A 42 3.48 10.96 -25.69
N HIS A 43 2.78 11.93 -26.25
CA HIS A 43 2.04 12.95 -25.51
C HIS A 43 0.59 12.97 -26.01
N PRO A 44 -0.30 12.10 -25.48
CA PRO A 44 -1.70 12.13 -25.86
C PRO A 44 -2.35 13.45 -25.42
N THR A 45 -3.31 13.93 -26.21
CA THR A 45 -3.99 15.21 -26.00
C THR A 45 -5.50 15.01 -25.81
N GLY A 46 -6.16 15.98 -25.23
CA GLY A 46 -7.59 15.94 -24.91
C GLY A 46 -7.87 15.50 -23.48
N ASN A 47 -9.15 15.22 -23.19
CA ASN A 47 -9.56 14.65 -21.91
C ASN A 47 -9.23 13.16 -21.83
N ALA A 48 -9.29 12.57 -20.65
CA ALA A 48 -8.98 11.16 -20.46
C ALA A 48 -9.76 10.24 -21.39
N LYS A 49 -11.06 10.51 -21.60
CA LYS A 49 -11.92 9.73 -22.54
C LYS A 49 -11.43 9.76 -23.97
N ASP A 50 -10.74 10.84 -24.37
CA ASP A 50 -10.31 11.04 -25.76
C ASP A 50 -9.12 10.15 -26.10
N PHE A 51 -8.38 9.66 -25.10
CA PHE A 51 -7.23 8.78 -25.29
C PHE A 51 -7.58 7.50 -26.03
N ILE A 52 -8.81 7.00 -25.91
CA ILE A 52 -9.26 5.80 -26.64
C ILE A 52 -9.32 6.02 -28.17
N ASN A 53 -9.38 7.26 -28.62
CA ASN A 53 -9.44 7.66 -30.03
C ASN A 53 -8.17 8.41 -30.45
N PHE A 54 -7.22 8.64 -29.56
CA PHE A 54 -5.94 9.26 -29.89
C PHE A 54 -5.18 8.40 -30.92
N LYS A 55 -4.45 9.03 -31.82
CA LYS A 55 -3.64 8.34 -32.83
C LYS A 55 -2.34 7.86 -32.21
N TRP A 56 -2.39 6.73 -31.52
CA TRP A 56 -1.22 6.13 -30.91
C TRP A 56 -0.19 5.68 -31.94
N PRO A 57 1.12 5.85 -31.68
CA PRO A 57 2.17 5.38 -32.56
C PRO A 57 2.15 3.86 -32.75
N LYS A 58 2.84 3.40 -33.81
CA LYS A 58 3.01 1.98 -34.12
C LYS A 58 3.53 1.22 -32.89
N GLY A 59 2.90 0.09 -32.57
CA GLY A 59 3.23 -0.77 -31.44
C GLY A 59 2.27 -0.64 -30.27
N PHE A 60 1.61 0.51 -30.08
CA PHE A 60 0.50 0.61 -29.16
C PHE A 60 -0.73 -0.12 -29.72
N GLN A 61 -1.46 -0.80 -28.85
CA GLN A 61 -2.71 -1.46 -29.20
C GLN A 61 -3.86 -0.77 -28.50
N VAL A 62 -4.85 -0.27 -29.25
CA VAL A 62 -6.11 0.25 -28.70
C VAL A 62 -7.13 -0.87 -28.76
N ILE A 63 -7.57 -1.33 -27.59
CA ILE A 63 -8.52 -2.45 -27.44
C ILE A 63 -9.79 -1.87 -26.85
N LYS A 64 -10.83 -1.69 -27.72
CA LYS A 64 -12.12 -1.08 -27.35
C LYS A 64 -13.12 -2.15 -26.92
N GLY A 65 -14.04 -1.75 -26.04
CA GLY A 65 -15.20 -2.54 -25.64
C GLY A 65 -15.14 -3.03 -24.20
N LYS A 66 -16.36 -3.35 -23.69
CA LYS A 66 -16.57 -3.73 -22.28
C LYS A 66 -16.20 -5.18 -21.94
N ASN A 67 -16.02 -6.03 -22.93
CA ASN A 67 -15.75 -7.47 -22.73
C ASN A 67 -14.25 -7.80 -22.65
N GLN A 68 -13.41 -6.79 -22.49
CA GLN A 68 -11.97 -6.95 -22.37
C GLN A 68 -11.57 -6.94 -20.90
N ILE A 69 -10.83 -7.95 -20.48
CA ILE A 69 -10.18 -7.93 -19.17
C ILE A 69 -8.82 -7.24 -19.37
N PRO A 70 -8.59 -6.08 -18.77
CA PRO A 70 -7.30 -5.40 -18.83
C PRO A 70 -6.15 -6.29 -18.34
N GLN A 71 -4.94 -5.97 -18.76
CA GLN A 71 -3.73 -6.60 -18.23
C GLN A 71 -2.95 -5.59 -17.39
N PRO A 72 -2.15 -6.06 -16.43
CA PRO A 72 -1.22 -5.17 -15.72
C PRO A 72 -0.36 -4.37 -16.71
N GLY A 73 -0.25 -3.07 -16.47
CA GLY A 73 0.45 -2.12 -17.32
C GLY A 73 -0.39 -1.53 -18.45
N ASP A 74 -1.61 -2.01 -18.71
CA ASP A 74 -2.52 -1.35 -19.62
C ASP A 74 -2.94 0.02 -19.07
N ILE A 75 -3.14 0.98 -19.97
CA ILE A 75 -3.74 2.27 -19.67
C ILE A 75 -5.24 2.10 -19.88
N PHE A 76 -6.03 2.13 -18.80
CA PHE A 76 -7.50 2.03 -18.92
C PHE A 76 -8.11 3.39 -19.30
N VAL A 77 -9.29 3.36 -19.92
CA VAL A 77 -10.06 4.55 -20.24
C VAL A 77 -11.52 4.34 -19.85
N LEU A 78 -12.02 5.21 -19.00
CA LEU A 78 -13.44 5.32 -18.66
C LEU A 78 -14.08 6.48 -19.43
N GLY A 79 -15.38 6.34 -19.74
CA GLY A 79 -16.23 7.40 -20.28
C GLY A 79 -16.72 8.36 -19.19
N GLY A 80 -17.66 9.22 -19.54
CA GLY A 80 -18.18 10.30 -18.72
C GLY A 80 -17.89 11.67 -19.33
N GLU A 81 -18.13 12.75 -18.59
CA GLU A 81 -17.95 14.11 -19.12
C GLU A 81 -16.51 14.37 -19.59
N TYR A 82 -15.53 14.12 -18.72
CA TYR A 82 -14.09 14.22 -19.02
C TYR A 82 -13.43 12.86 -19.15
N GLY A 83 -14.09 11.80 -18.66
CA GLY A 83 -13.54 10.47 -18.54
C GLY A 83 -12.53 10.32 -17.42
N HIS A 84 -11.99 9.11 -17.25
CA HIS A 84 -10.94 8.82 -16.29
C HIS A 84 -9.92 7.82 -16.88
N THR A 85 -8.69 7.83 -16.36
CA THR A 85 -7.60 6.98 -16.86
C THR A 85 -6.51 6.79 -15.81
N GLY A 86 -5.75 5.73 -15.95
CA GLY A 86 -4.61 5.37 -15.09
C GLY A 86 -3.95 4.11 -15.59
N ILE A 87 -3.13 3.47 -14.75
CA ILE A 87 -2.37 2.26 -15.10
C ILE A 87 -2.91 1.08 -14.30
N VAL A 88 -3.38 0.06 -15.00
CA VAL A 88 -3.91 -1.18 -14.43
C VAL A 88 -2.80 -1.94 -13.71
N THR A 89 -3.08 -2.43 -12.50
CA THR A 89 -2.17 -3.29 -11.73
C THR A 89 -2.63 -4.74 -11.71
N GLU A 90 -3.93 -4.96 -11.68
CA GLU A 90 -4.59 -6.26 -11.68
C GLU A 90 -6.00 -6.13 -12.25
N ALA A 91 -6.52 -7.19 -12.88
CA ALA A 91 -7.89 -7.22 -13.35
C ALA A 91 -8.48 -8.63 -13.39
N ASN A 92 -9.79 -8.71 -13.26
CA ASN A 92 -10.60 -9.90 -13.48
C ASN A 92 -11.89 -9.54 -14.24
N ALA A 93 -12.84 -10.46 -14.33
CA ALA A 93 -14.09 -10.22 -15.07
C ALA A 93 -15.08 -9.27 -14.35
N SER A 94 -14.87 -8.99 -13.08
CA SER A 94 -15.79 -8.18 -12.27
C SER A 94 -15.26 -6.78 -11.98
N TYR A 95 -13.95 -6.62 -11.80
CA TYR A 95 -13.30 -5.37 -11.46
C TYR A 95 -11.83 -5.36 -11.92
N PHE A 96 -11.18 -4.20 -11.82
CA PHE A 96 -9.74 -4.05 -11.95
C PHE A 96 -9.20 -3.07 -10.91
N ASN A 97 -7.94 -3.27 -10.53
CA ASN A 97 -7.18 -2.36 -9.66
C ASN A 97 -6.21 -1.54 -10.50
N SER A 98 -5.96 -0.32 -10.08
CA SER A 98 -5.11 0.61 -10.83
C SER A 98 -4.29 1.52 -9.92
N ILE A 99 -3.39 2.27 -10.55
CA ILE A 99 -2.83 3.48 -9.97
C ILE A 99 -3.19 4.61 -10.92
N ASP A 100 -3.91 5.57 -10.38
CA ASP A 100 -4.38 6.73 -11.12
C ASP A 100 -4.35 7.99 -10.24
N GLN A 101 -4.52 9.11 -10.88
CA GLN A 101 -4.43 10.41 -10.25
C GLN A 101 -5.77 11.12 -10.35
N ASN A 102 -6.11 11.93 -9.35
CA ASN A 102 -7.37 12.66 -9.27
C ASN A 102 -8.62 11.76 -9.16
N TRP A 103 -8.51 10.62 -8.48
CA TRP A 103 -9.65 9.76 -8.13
C TRP A 103 -10.19 10.10 -6.75
N TYR A 104 -9.33 10.13 -5.73
CA TYR A 104 -9.72 10.53 -4.38
C TYR A 104 -9.49 12.03 -4.19
N ASN A 105 -10.44 12.71 -3.54
CA ASN A 105 -10.41 14.16 -3.35
C ASN A 105 -10.25 14.91 -4.69
N GLU A 106 -11.02 14.50 -5.68
CA GLU A 106 -10.97 15.03 -7.04
C GLU A 106 -11.14 16.55 -7.10
N SER A 107 -10.48 17.17 -8.03
CA SER A 107 -10.57 18.60 -8.28
C SER A 107 -10.36 18.90 -9.77
N LEU A 108 -11.31 19.56 -10.39
CA LEU A 108 -11.20 19.96 -11.80
C LEU A 108 -10.16 21.02 -12.08
N THR A 109 -9.70 21.75 -11.06
CA THR A 109 -8.76 22.87 -11.21
C THR A 109 -7.34 22.58 -10.76
N LYS A 110 -7.16 21.61 -9.84
CA LYS A 110 -5.86 21.31 -9.22
C LYS A 110 -5.49 19.83 -9.31
N GLY A 111 -6.49 18.98 -9.50
CA GLY A 111 -6.33 17.55 -9.37
C GLY A 111 -5.99 17.08 -7.95
N SER A 112 -5.69 15.82 -7.78
CA SER A 112 -5.22 15.22 -6.52
C SER A 112 -4.05 14.26 -6.75
N PRO A 113 -3.32 13.83 -5.70
CA PRO A 113 -2.18 12.92 -5.85
C PRO A 113 -2.57 11.58 -6.48
N ALA A 114 -1.59 10.93 -7.09
CA ALA A 114 -1.74 9.55 -7.54
C ALA A 114 -1.97 8.62 -6.34
N ALA A 115 -2.87 7.65 -6.50
CA ALA A 115 -3.25 6.70 -5.47
C ALA A 115 -3.44 5.29 -6.07
N PHE A 116 -3.33 4.29 -5.23
CA PHE A 116 -3.81 2.94 -5.57
C PHE A 116 -5.32 2.91 -5.40
N VAL A 117 -6.02 2.47 -6.42
CA VAL A 117 -7.48 2.36 -6.46
C VAL A 117 -7.86 0.90 -6.63
N GLU A 118 -8.66 0.40 -5.69
CA GLU A 118 -9.20 -0.95 -5.73
C GLU A 118 -10.60 -0.98 -6.34
N ASP A 119 -10.93 -2.11 -6.94
CA ASP A 119 -12.29 -2.48 -7.33
C ASP A 119 -12.97 -1.50 -8.30
N HIS A 120 -12.22 -0.95 -9.29
CA HIS A 120 -12.88 -0.26 -10.40
C HIS A 120 -13.85 -1.20 -11.11
N GLU A 121 -15.09 -0.80 -11.16
CA GLU A 121 -16.10 -1.50 -11.96
C GLU A 121 -15.92 -1.19 -13.45
N TYR A 122 -16.46 -2.07 -14.30
CA TYR A 122 -16.48 -1.85 -15.76
C TYR A 122 -17.60 -0.91 -16.20
N THR A 123 -18.24 -0.18 -15.29
CA THR A 123 -19.19 0.88 -15.59
C THR A 123 -18.49 1.99 -16.37
N ASN A 124 -19.06 2.40 -17.53
CA ASN A 124 -18.44 3.37 -18.45
C ASN A 124 -17.07 3.00 -19.00
N PHE A 125 -16.64 1.76 -18.89
CA PHE A 125 -15.37 1.30 -19.45
C PHE A 125 -15.39 1.33 -20.98
N LEU A 126 -14.48 2.12 -21.57
CA LEU A 126 -14.36 2.28 -23.03
C LEU A 126 -13.34 1.31 -23.63
N GLY A 127 -12.37 0.87 -22.86
CA GLY A 127 -11.31 -0.03 -23.28
C GLY A 127 -9.95 0.30 -22.66
N VAL A 128 -8.90 -0.22 -23.27
CA VAL A 128 -7.52 0.02 -22.84
C VAL A 128 -6.61 0.39 -24.00
N ILE A 129 -5.56 1.12 -23.67
CA ILE A 129 -4.39 1.29 -24.54
C ILE A 129 -3.27 0.43 -23.94
N ARG A 130 -2.78 -0.52 -24.71
CA ARG A 130 -1.66 -1.38 -24.33
C ARG A 130 -0.36 -0.86 -24.94
N PRO A 131 0.58 -0.37 -24.12
CA PRO A 131 1.89 0.06 -24.60
C PRO A 131 2.71 -1.08 -25.20
N PRO A 132 3.68 -0.78 -26.10
CA PRO A 132 4.55 -1.78 -26.70
C PRO A 132 5.65 -2.23 -25.71
N TYR A 133 5.28 -3.07 -24.77
CA TYR A 133 6.23 -3.66 -23.84
C TYR A 133 7.10 -4.73 -24.50
N GLU A 134 8.37 -4.84 -24.09
CA GLU A 134 9.35 -5.82 -24.60
C GLU A 134 8.98 -7.27 -24.25
N ASP A 135 8.26 -7.45 -23.14
CA ASP A 135 7.74 -8.73 -22.64
C ASP A 135 6.26 -8.93 -22.96
N ALA A 136 5.74 -8.22 -23.96
CA ALA A 136 4.44 -8.52 -24.52
C ALA A 136 4.47 -9.92 -25.13
N GLU A 137 3.91 -10.89 -24.43
CA GLU A 137 4.00 -12.31 -24.78
C GLU A 137 3.54 -12.57 -26.22
N LYS A 138 4.47 -13.08 -27.01
CA LYS A 138 4.18 -13.89 -28.21
C LYS A 138 3.94 -15.33 -27.73
N GLY A 139 2.80 -15.60 -27.10
CA GLY A 139 2.52 -16.95 -26.65
C GLY A 139 1.37 -17.00 -25.64
N ALA A 140 0.61 -18.08 -25.67
CA ALA A 140 -0.53 -18.32 -24.80
C ALA A 140 -0.14 -18.15 -23.31
N VAL A 141 -0.76 -17.18 -22.66
CA VAL A 141 -0.70 -16.99 -21.19
C VAL A 141 -1.07 -18.35 -20.57
N LYS A 142 -0.16 -18.94 -19.78
CA LYS A 142 -0.57 -19.95 -18.80
C LYS A 142 -1.66 -19.29 -17.96
N LYS A 143 -2.90 -19.80 -18.10
CA LYS A 143 -4.09 -19.30 -17.43
C LYS A 143 -3.77 -19.25 -15.93
N ALA A 144 -3.45 -18.08 -15.40
CA ALA A 144 -3.34 -17.91 -13.96
C ALA A 144 -4.64 -18.39 -13.36
N THR A 145 -4.59 -19.25 -12.36
CA THR A 145 -5.78 -19.76 -11.70
C THR A 145 -6.55 -18.54 -11.19
N LYS A 146 -7.74 -18.30 -11.75
CA LYS A 146 -8.55 -17.13 -11.43
C LYS A 146 -9.01 -17.27 -10.00
N ILE A 147 -8.49 -16.42 -9.09
CA ILE A 147 -8.99 -16.33 -7.73
C ILE A 147 -10.39 -15.73 -7.80
N GLU A 148 -11.39 -16.43 -7.27
CA GLU A 148 -12.76 -15.92 -7.13
C GLU A 148 -12.78 -14.85 -6.04
N THR A 149 -13.36 -13.68 -6.32
CA THR A 149 -13.60 -12.65 -5.31
C THR A 149 -15.08 -12.58 -4.98
N ILE A 150 -15.41 -12.69 -3.69
CA ILE A 150 -16.75 -12.60 -3.15
C ILE A 150 -16.84 -11.32 -2.32
N ASN A 151 -17.41 -10.26 -2.89
CA ASN A 151 -17.63 -8.96 -2.25
C ASN A 151 -19.02 -8.88 -1.60
N LYS A 152 -19.42 -9.91 -0.88
CA LYS A 152 -20.70 -9.96 -0.17
C LYS A 152 -20.44 -10.08 1.32
N THR A 153 -20.61 -8.98 2.03
CA THR A 153 -20.40 -8.93 3.48
C THR A 153 -21.41 -9.79 4.25
N ILE A 154 -21.11 -10.03 5.51
CA ILE A 154 -22.02 -10.72 6.43
C ILE A 154 -23.35 -9.94 6.55
N ASN A 155 -24.42 -10.67 6.84
CA ASN A 155 -25.74 -10.07 7.05
C ASN A 155 -25.90 -9.47 8.46
N TYR A 156 -24.89 -8.68 8.86
CA TYR A 156 -24.88 -7.96 10.13
C TYR A 156 -24.08 -6.65 9.96
N LYS A 157 -24.65 -5.54 10.43
CA LYS A 157 -24.00 -4.23 10.33
C LYS A 157 -22.97 -4.06 11.46
N MET A 158 -21.71 -4.16 11.11
CA MET A 158 -20.61 -3.85 12.02
C MET A 158 -20.49 -2.33 12.24
N ALA A 159 -20.00 -1.93 13.40
CA ALA A 159 -19.71 -0.53 13.69
C ALA A 159 -18.53 -0.03 12.83
N ASN A 160 -18.55 1.24 12.47
CA ASN A 160 -17.39 1.87 11.84
C ASN A 160 -16.24 2.02 12.83
N ARG A 161 -15.01 2.04 12.33
CA ARG A 161 -13.82 2.31 13.14
C ARG A 161 -13.91 3.69 13.77
N SER A 162 -13.50 3.81 15.03
CA SER A 162 -13.45 5.09 15.74
C SER A 162 -12.12 5.83 15.57
N GLY A 163 -11.15 5.24 14.88
CA GLY A 163 -9.81 5.81 14.67
C GLY A 163 -9.17 5.35 13.36
N ASN A 164 -7.95 5.82 13.13
CA ASN A 164 -7.19 5.47 11.93
C ASN A 164 -6.79 4.00 11.92
N LEU A 165 -6.76 3.41 10.72
CA LEU A 165 -6.21 2.10 10.51
C LEU A 165 -4.69 2.11 10.76
N LYS A 166 -4.20 1.12 11.52
CA LYS A 166 -2.78 0.97 11.87
C LYS A 166 -2.07 -0.12 11.05
N GLY A 167 -2.82 -1.05 10.46
CA GLY A 167 -2.22 -2.15 9.70
C GLY A 167 -3.13 -3.36 9.53
N VAL A 168 -2.49 -4.49 9.39
CA VAL A 168 -3.09 -5.79 9.09
C VAL A 168 -2.71 -6.83 10.16
N VAL A 169 -3.61 -7.78 10.42
CA VAL A 169 -3.34 -8.95 11.28
C VAL A 169 -3.59 -10.22 10.48
N ILE A 170 -2.59 -11.08 10.41
CA ILE A 170 -2.69 -12.36 9.71
C ILE A 170 -3.00 -13.47 10.73
N HIS A 171 -4.06 -14.22 10.44
CA HIS A 171 -4.56 -15.35 11.23
C HIS A 171 -4.47 -16.66 10.45
N ASN A 172 -4.70 -17.75 11.14
CA ASN A 172 -5.01 -19.06 10.57
C ASN A 172 -6.35 -19.52 11.13
N THR A 173 -7.28 -19.95 10.28
CA THR A 173 -8.68 -20.30 10.65
C THR A 173 -8.80 -21.41 11.68
N ALA A 174 -7.74 -22.18 11.96
CA ALA A 174 -7.78 -23.42 12.77
C ALA A 174 -8.90 -24.39 12.32
N GLY A 175 -9.16 -24.41 11.01
CA GLY A 175 -10.19 -25.20 10.37
C GLY A 175 -9.74 -25.79 9.03
N SER A 176 -10.60 -26.65 8.46
CA SER A 176 -10.40 -27.26 7.14
C SER A 176 -11.28 -26.65 6.05
N ALA A 177 -12.11 -25.65 6.40
CA ALA A 177 -13.00 -25.01 5.44
C ALA A 177 -12.20 -24.13 4.46
N THR A 178 -12.60 -24.17 3.19
CA THR A 178 -12.18 -23.19 2.17
C THR A 178 -12.85 -21.84 2.43
N ALA A 179 -12.31 -20.76 1.86
CA ALA A 179 -12.92 -19.43 1.99
C ALA A 179 -14.35 -19.40 1.44
N LYS A 180 -14.66 -20.19 0.39
CA LYS A 180 -16.01 -20.34 -0.14
C LYS A 180 -16.95 -21.04 0.82
N GLN A 181 -16.47 -22.06 1.54
CA GLN A 181 -17.27 -22.73 2.57
C GLN A 181 -17.52 -21.82 3.76
N ASP A 182 -16.52 -21.04 4.19
CA ASP A 182 -16.71 -20.05 5.24
C ASP A 182 -17.69 -18.94 4.83
N TYR A 183 -17.66 -18.48 3.57
CA TYR A 183 -18.71 -17.62 3.04
C TYR A 183 -20.10 -18.25 3.21
N ASN A 184 -20.29 -19.48 2.78
CA ASN A 184 -21.60 -20.16 2.88
C ASN A 184 -22.05 -20.35 4.33
N ASN A 185 -21.12 -20.57 5.25
CA ASN A 185 -21.42 -20.83 6.66
C ASN A 185 -21.61 -19.56 7.51
N LEU A 186 -20.89 -18.47 7.17
CA LEU A 186 -20.80 -17.29 8.03
C LEU A 186 -21.51 -16.06 7.45
N GLN A 187 -21.82 -16.01 6.14
CA GLN A 187 -22.43 -14.84 5.51
C GLN A 187 -23.77 -14.47 6.18
N SER A 188 -24.52 -15.47 6.64
CA SER A 188 -25.77 -15.28 7.37
C SER A 188 -25.86 -16.28 8.51
N THR A 189 -25.42 -15.88 9.71
CA THR A 189 -25.45 -16.71 10.92
C THR A 189 -25.89 -15.87 12.12
N SER A 190 -25.87 -16.43 13.34
CA SER A 190 -26.26 -15.70 14.55
C SER A 190 -25.23 -14.64 14.96
N VAL A 191 -25.69 -13.59 15.61
CA VAL A 191 -24.81 -12.54 16.18
C VAL A 191 -23.80 -13.15 17.15
N ALA A 192 -24.23 -14.09 17.99
CA ALA A 192 -23.34 -14.79 18.92
C ALA A 192 -22.20 -15.54 18.21
N ARG A 193 -22.42 -16.05 16.96
CA ARG A 193 -21.35 -16.65 16.16
C ARG A 193 -20.36 -15.59 15.69
N TYR A 194 -20.80 -14.38 15.34
CA TYR A 194 -19.90 -13.29 14.98
C TYR A 194 -19.10 -12.78 16.17
N GLU A 195 -19.74 -12.67 17.34
CA GLU A 195 -19.09 -12.27 18.61
C GLU A 195 -18.01 -13.25 19.05
N ALA A 196 -18.15 -14.53 18.71
CA ALA A 196 -17.13 -15.55 18.96
C ALA A 196 -15.86 -15.38 18.06
N GLY A 197 -15.91 -14.48 17.09
CA GLY A 197 -14.79 -14.12 16.23
C GLY A 197 -15.17 -14.10 14.75
N ILE A 198 -14.86 -12.97 14.10
CA ILE A 198 -15.07 -12.76 12.65
C ILE A 198 -14.00 -11.80 12.13
N ALA A 199 -13.31 -12.17 11.04
CA ALA A 199 -12.31 -11.34 10.39
C ALA A 199 -12.89 -10.58 9.19
N HIS A 200 -12.13 -9.64 8.63
CA HIS A 200 -12.53 -8.90 7.43
C HIS A 200 -12.47 -9.77 6.18
N TYR A 201 -11.44 -10.62 6.09
CA TYR A 201 -11.21 -11.47 4.94
C TYR A 201 -10.99 -12.93 5.35
N TYR A 202 -11.53 -13.82 4.52
CA TYR A 202 -11.25 -15.25 4.53
C TYR A 202 -10.67 -15.60 3.16
N ILE A 203 -9.48 -16.20 3.12
CA ILE A 203 -8.71 -16.33 1.88
C ILE A 203 -8.09 -17.70 1.75
N ASP A 204 -8.31 -18.32 0.60
CA ASP A 204 -7.54 -19.45 0.12
C ASP A 204 -7.01 -19.18 -1.31
N ARG A 205 -6.25 -20.13 -1.88
CA ARG A 205 -5.65 -20.05 -3.22
C ARG A 205 -6.64 -19.87 -4.37
N ASN A 206 -7.94 -20.09 -4.12
CA ASN A 206 -9.00 -20.06 -5.12
C ASN A 206 -10.01 -18.93 -4.87
N THR A 207 -10.16 -18.48 -3.63
CA THR A 207 -11.22 -17.57 -3.21
C THR A 207 -10.70 -16.51 -2.23
N VAL A 208 -11.09 -15.27 -2.47
CA VAL A 208 -11.01 -14.15 -1.51
C VAL A 208 -12.44 -13.76 -1.16
N TRP A 209 -12.86 -13.96 0.07
CA TRP A 209 -14.15 -13.48 0.57
C TRP A 209 -13.94 -12.28 1.49
N ARG A 210 -14.56 -11.14 1.13
CA ARG A 210 -14.67 -9.97 1.98
C ARG A 210 -15.93 -10.10 2.85
N ALA A 211 -15.74 -10.50 4.11
CA ALA A 211 -16.81 -10.72 5.07
C ALA A 211 -17.27 -9.41 5.74
N ILE A 212 -16.34 -8.47 5.93
CA ILE A 212 -16.59 -7.17 6.57
C ILE A 212 -15.83 -6.10 5.78
N ASP A 213 -16.44 -4.93 5.61
CA ASP A 213 -15.77 -3.79 4.99
C ASP A 213 -14.60 -3.30 5.84
N THR A 214 -13.49 -2.96 5.21
CA THR A 214 -12.24 -2.62 5.90
C THR A 214 -12.30 -1.33 6.71
N PHE A 215 -13.27 -0.46 6.46
CA PHE A 215 -13.55 0.72 7.27
C PHE A 215 -14.40 0.42 8.53
N SER A 216 -14.91 -0.80 8.67
CA SER A 216 -15.65 -1.24 9.85
C SER A 216 -14.75 -1.97 10.85
N VAL A 217 -15.23 -2.11 12.08
CA VAL A 217 -14.62 -2.97 13.11
C VAL A 217 -14.89 -4.43 12.78
N ALA A 218 -13.93 -5.31 13.04
CA ALA A 218 -14.16 -6.76 13.06
C ALA A 218 -13.70 -7.35 14.39
N TRP A 219 -14.33 -8.43 14.84
CA TRP A 219 -14.01 -9.07 16.12
C TRP A 219 -13.04 -10.24 15.91
N HIS A 220 -11.76 -9.93 15.63
CA HIS A 220 -10.79 -10.94 15.20
C HIS A 220 -9.57 -11.12 16.11
N THR A 221 -9.34 -10.20 17.06
CA THR A 221 -8.14 -10.26 17.90
C THR A 221 -8.44 -10.47 19.37
N ALA A 222 -9.71 -10.54 19.77
CA ALA A 222 -10.15 -10.50 21.17
C ALA A 222 -9.56 -9.32 21.99
N ASN A 223 -9.12 -8.27 21.28
CA ASN A 223 -8.51 -7.07 21.82
C ASN A 223 -9.13 -5.84 21.17
N GLN A 224 -9.53 -4.85 21.97
CA GLN A 224 -10.26 -3.68 21.46
C GLN A 224 -9.43 -2.87 20.43
N ASP A 225 -8.14 -2.63 20.69
CA ASP A 225 -7.28 -1.91 19.74
C ASP A 225 -7.06 -2.72 18.47
N GLY A 226 -6.80 -4.03 18.58
CA GLY A 226 -6.66 -4.92 17.45
C GLY A 226 -7.90 -4.94 16.56
N ASN A 227 -9.08 -5.07 17.16
CA ASN A 227 -10.36 -5.09 16.44
C ASN A 227 -10.68 -3.77 15.75
N ASN A 228 -10.40 -2.64 16.43
CA ASN A 228 -10.71 -1.31 15.91
C ASN A 228 -9.67 -0.77 14.91
N SER A 229 -8.39 -1.16 15.03
CA SER A 229 -7.29 -0.49 14.32
C SER A 229 -6.62 -1.33 13.25
N TYR A 230 -6.99 -2.60 13.07
CA TYR A 230 -6.35 -3.49 12.10
C TYR A 230 -7.38 -4.21 11.22
N ILE A 231 -6.99 -4.54 9.99
CA ILE A 231 -7.74 -5.43 9.11
C ILE A 231 -7.30 -6.88 9.41
N GLY A 232 -8.25 -7.75 9.71
CA GLY A 232 -7.98 -9.17 9.97
C GLY A 232 -8.12 -10.02 8.72
N TYR A 233 -7.17 -10.92 8.50
CA TYR A 233 -7.13 -11.86 7.37
C TYR A 233 -6.99 -13.28 7.90
N GLU A 234 -7.92 -14.14 7.56
CA GLU A 234 -7.87 -15.57 7.83
C GLU A 234 -7.27 -16.33 6.65
N VAL A 235 -6.13 -16.96 6.87
CA VAL A 235 -5.60 -17.97 5.94
C VAL A 235 -6.38 -19.25 6.14
N ASN A 236 -7.23 -19.60 5.17
CA ASN A 236 -8.11 -20.76 5.24
C ASN A 236 -7.40 -22.11 5.10
N GLU A 237 -8.11 -23.20 5.44
CA GLU A 237 -7.61 -24.57 5.36
C GLU A 237 -6.32 -24.80 6.18
N SER A 238 -6.19 -24.17 7.33
CA SER A 238 -4.97 -24.27 8.15
C SER A 238 -4.80 -25.66 8.83
N LEU A 239 -5.86 -26.48 8.83
CA LEU A 239 -5.81 -27.91 9.13
C LEU A 239 -5.87 -28.72 7.83
N ASN A 240 -5.70 -29.98 7.81
CA ASN A 240 -6.05 -30.98 6.79
C ASN A 240 -5.77 -30.65 5.29
N VAL A 241 -4.92 -29.69 4.97
CA VAL A 241 -4.47 -29.42 3.60
C VAL A 241 -2.96 -29.64 3.52
N SER A 242 -2.42 -29.96 2.33
CA SER A 242 -0.96 -30.08 2.16
C SER A 242 -0.26 -28.74 2.41
N ASP A 243 1.00 -28.78 2.85
CA ASP A 243 1.79 -27.55 3.03
C ASP A 243 1.88 -26.73 1.75
N LYS A 244 2.01 -27.38 0.59
CA LYS A 244 1.99 -26.72 -0.71
C LYS A 244 0.72 -25.88 -0.91
N ASN A 245 -0.44 -26.42 -0.60
CA ASN A 245 -1.71 -25.72 -0.76
C ASN A 245 -1.89 -24.62 0.30
N PHE A 246 -1.50 -24.91 1.54
CA PHE A 246 -1.53 -23.91 2.60
C PHE A 246 -0.62 -22.70 2.29
N LEU A 247 0.60 -22.95 1.83
CA LEU A 247 1.50 -21.88 1.39
C LEU A 247 0.94 -21.09 0.21
N ALA A 248 0.18 -21.72 -0.69
CA ALA A 248 -0.53 -21.01 -1.74
C ALA A 248 -1.68 -20.13 -1.19
N ASN A 249 -2.37 -20.57 -0.13
CA ASN A 249 -3.37 -19.76 0.58
C ASN A 249 -2.71 -18.54 1.26
N GLU A 250 -1.56 -18.73 1.92
CA GLU A 250 -0.78 -17.61 2.48
C GLU A 250 -0.39 -16.59 1.40
N GLN A 251 0.09 -17.04 0.24
CA GLN A 251 0.50 -16.13 -0.84
C GLN A 251 -0.68 -15.31 -1.39
N ALA A 252 -1.87 -15.89 -1.50
CA ALA A 252 -3.08 -15.15 -1.85
C ALA A 252 -3.43 -14.10 -0.77
N THR A 253 -3.30 -14.47 0.50
CA THR A 253 -3.52 -13.58 1.64
C THR A 253 -2.51 -12.42 1.66
N PHE A 254 -1.22 -12.69 1.46
CA PHE A 254 -0.19 -11.67 1.42
C PHE A 254 -0.38 -10.67 0.29
N LYS A 255 -0.85 -11.15 -0.88
CA LYS A 255 -1.18 -10.29 -2.00
C LYS A 255 -2.34 -9.34 -1.65
N LYS A 256 -3.41 -9.84 -1.03
CA LYS A 256 -4.55 -9.00 -0.61
C LYS A 256 -4.15 -8.02 0.50
N ALA A 257 -3.38 -8.47 1.49
CA ALA A 257 -2.87 -7.58 2.55
C ALA A 257 -1.97 -6.47 1.99
N ALA A 258 -1.15 -6.76 0.98
CA ALA A 258 -0.34 -5.76 0.29
C ALA A 258 -1.19 -4.71 -0.45
N ALA A 259 -2.26 -5.15 -1.11
CA ALA A 259 -3.20 -4.25 -1.78
C ALA A 259 -3.88 -3.30 -0.80
N ASP A 260 -4.38 -3.80 0.33
CA ASP A 260 -4.99 -2.95 1.37
C ASP A 260 -3.97 -1.99 2.00
N LEU A 261 -2.74 -2.44 2.27
CA LEU A 261 -1.70 -1.54 2.78
C LEU A 261 -1.37 -0.42 1.78
N LEU A 262 -1.35 -0.71 0.46
CA LEU A 262 -1.20 0.30 -0.59
C LEU A 262 -2.39 1.26 -0.61
N TYR A 263 -3.62 0.72 -0.56
CA TYR A 263 -4.86 1.49 -0.57
C TYR A 263 -4.93 2.49 0.59
N TYR A 264 -4.55 2.04 1.80
CA TYR A 264 -4.54 2.89 3.00
C TYR A 264 -3.25 3.71 3.17
N GLY A 265 -2.29 3.62 2.24
CA GLY A 265 -1.01 4.33 2.32
C GLY A 265 -0.13 3.91 3.50
N LEU A 266 -0.28 2.68 3.98
CA LEU A 266 0.46 2.14 5.11
C LEU A 266 1.74 1.42 4.65
N PRO A 267 2.90 1.65 5.29
CA PRO A 267 4.13 0.95 4.95
C PRO A 267 4.08 -0.52 5.36
N VAL A 268 4.90 -1.36 4.73
CA VAL A 268 5.06 -2.77 5.12
C VAL A 268 6.21 -2.91 6.10
N ASN A 269 5.90 -3.03 7.39
CA ASN A 269 6.90 -3.18 8.46
C ASN A 269 6.31 -3.89 9.69
N ARG A 270 7.12 -4.09 10.75
CA ARG A 270 6.69 -4.81 11.96
C ARG A 270 5.59 -4.10 12.76
N SER A 271 5.34 -2.81 12.57
CA SER A 271 4.25 -2.10 13.25
C SER A 271 2.92 -2.23 12.52
N THR A 272 2.95 -2.37 11.19
CA THR A 272 1.77 -2.49 10.34
C THR A 272 1.37 -3.93 10.02
N VAL A 273 2.33 -4.87 10.03
CA VAL A 273 2.06 -6.31 9.84
C VAL A 273 2.15 -7.00 11.20
N ARG A 274 1.00 -7.43 11.72
CA ARG A 274 0.87 -7.99 13.05
C ARG A 274 0.34 -9.43 13.01
N LEU A 275 0.57 -10.14 14.10
CA LEU A 275 0.06 -11.51 14.34
C LEU A 275 -0.97 -11.47 15.46
N HIS A 276 -1.94 -12.39 15.44
CA HIS A 276 -2.96 -12.47 16.49
C HIS A 276 -2.34 -12.64 17.90
N CYS A 277 -1.31 -13.47 18.03
CA CYS A 277 -0.63 -13.72 19.30
C CYS A 277 0.08 -12.50 19.91
N GLU A 278 0.15 -11.38 19.19
CA GLU A 278 0.67 -10.12 19.73
C GLU A 278 -0.39 -9.29 20.48
N PHE A 279 -1.66 -9.65 20.39
CA PHE A 279 -2.78 -8.94 21.03
C PHE A 279 -3.32 -9.69 22.25
N VAL A 280 -3.39 -11.01 22.17
CA VAL A 280 -3.85 -11.90 23.24
C VAL A 280 -3.08 -13.21 23.22
N PRO A 281 -2.94 -13.93 24.34
CA PRO A 281 -2.37 -15.27 24.35
C PRO A 281 -3.20 -16.24 23.48
N THR A 282 -2.62 -16.68 22.36
CA THR A 282 -3.23 -17.64 21.43
C THR A 282 -2.17 -18.39 20.64
N ALA A 283 -2.50 -19.56 20.16
CA ALA A 283 -1.64 -20.31 19.24
C ALA A 283 -1.68 -19.75 17.79
N CYS A 284 -2.63 -18.86 17.46
CA CYS A 284 -2.77 -18.29 16.13
C CYS A 284 -1.64 -17.26 15.83
N PRO A 285 -1.02 -17.32 14.65
CA PRO A 285 -1.24 -18.21 13.50
C PRO A 285 -0.41 -19.51 13.58
N HIS A 286 -0.99 -20.56 14.07
CA HIS A 286 -0.29 -21.79 14.49
C HIS A 286 0.44 -22.51 13.36
N ARG A 287 -0.17 -22.65 12.18
CA ARG A 287 0.42 -23.39 11.06
C ARG A 287 1.53 -22.59 10.39
N SER A 288 1.29 -21.32 10.13
CA SER A 288 2.31 -20.40 9.62
C SER A 288 3.53 -20.39 10.53
N MET A 289 3.31 -20.30 11.85
CA MET A 289 4.41 -20.31 12.82
C MET A 289 5.17 -21.64 12.78
N THR A 290 4.49 -22.76 12.73
CA THR A 290 5.12 -24.08 12.66
C THR A 290 5.96 -24.24 11.40
N ILE A 291 5.42 -23.87 10.23
CA ILE A 291 6.11 -24.05 8.93
C ILE A 291 7.34 -23.13 8.82
N HIS A 292 7.19 -21.86 9.17
CA HIS A 292 8.24 -20.87 8.88
C HIS A 292 9.28 -20.67 9.98
N THR A 293 8.99 -21.18 11.19
CA THR A 293 9.92 -20.99 12.34
C THR A 293 10.28 -22.30 13.03
N GLY A 294 9.60 -23.41 12.75
CA GLY A 294 9.74 -24.68 13.45
C GLY A 294 9.16 -24.68 14.87
N TRP A 295 8.50 -23.58 15.28
CA TRP A 295 7.83 -23.48 16.57
C TRP A 295 6.36 -23.84 16.44
N ASN A 296 5.93 -24.95 17.02
CA ASN A 296 4.52 -25.31 17.07
C ASN A 296 3.88 -24.76 18.36
N PRO A 297 3.09 -23.67 18.30
CA PRO A 297 2.51 -23.04 19.48
C PRO A 297 1.40 -23.89 20.13
N VAL A 298 0.83 -24.84 19.41
CA VAL A 298 -0.18 -25.76 19.96
C VAL A 298 0.44 -26.73 20.96
N THR A 299 1.66 -27.20 20.71
CA THR A 299 2.36 -28.18 21.56
C THR A 299 3.39 -27.55 22.50
N LYS A 300 3.98 -26.41 22.11
CA LYS A 300 5.04 -25.73 22.86
C LYS A 300 4.56 -24.52 23.65
N GLY A 301 3.27 -24.15 23.50
CA GLY A 301 2.72 -22.94 24.13
C GLY A 301 3.16 -21.63 23.42
N ALA A 302 2.97 -20.52 24.09
CA ALA A 302 3.25 -19.19 23.54
C ALA A 302 4.66 -19.08 22.98
N ALA A 303 4.77 -18.53 21.76
CA ALA A 303 6.06 -18.34 21.09
C ALA A 303 6.84 -17.18 21.74
N PRO A 304 8.14 -17.36 21.98
CA PRO A 304 8.97 -16.26 22.43
C PRO A 304 9.11 -15.17 21.35
N SER A 305 9.43 -13.94 21.76
CA SER A 305 9.41 -12.75 20.89
C SER A 305 10.33 -12.88 19.66
N ASN A 306 11.45 -13.59 19.75
CA ASN A 306 12.33 -13.83 18.61
C ASN A 306 11.66 -14.71 17.54
N ILE A 307 10.87 -15.71 17.93
CA ILE A 307 10.09 -16.57 17.02
C ILE A 307 8.96 -15.77 16.37
N VAL A 308 8.22 -14.98 17.17
CA VAL A 308 7.20 -14.06 16.65
C VAL A 308 7.81 -13.12 15.61
N ASN A 309 8.94 -12.50 15.91
CA ASN A 309 9.64 -11.61 14.99
C ASN A 309 10.15 -12.32 13.72
N GLN A 310 10.63 -13.56 13.83
CA GLN A 310 11.03 -14.36 12.67
C GLN A 310 9.86 -14.58 11.71
N LEU A 311 8.68 -14.93 12.23
CA LEU A 311 7.48 -15.10 11.40
C LEU A 311 7.04 -13.77 10.77
N LYS A 312 7.05 -12.69 11.55
CA LYS A 312 6.73 -11.34 11.03
C LYS A 312 7.67 -10.92 9.91
N ASP A 313 8.96 -11.15 10.04
CA ASP A 313 9.94 -10.82 8.99
C ASP A 313 9.69 -11.61 7.70
N TYR A 314 9.28 -12.87 7.83
CA TYR A 314 8.86 -13.66 6.68
C TYR A 314 7.60 -13.04 6.03
N PHE A 315 6.56 -12.74 6.78
CA PHE A 315 5.34 -12.12 6.26
C PHE A 315 5.62 -10.77 5.60
N ILE A 316 6.40 -9.92 6.26
CA ILE A 316 6.83 -8.60 5.73
C ILE A 316 7.55 -8.77 4.40
N LYS A 317 8.50 -9.72 4.30
CA LYS A 317 9.22 -10.01 3.06
C LYS A 317 8.26 -10.41 1.94
N GLU A 318 7.32 -11.30 2.22
CA GLU A 318 6.38 -11.82 1.23
C GLU A 318 5.35 -10.74 0.81
N ILE A 319 4.78 -9.99 1.74
CA ILE A 319 3.87 -8.88 1.48
C ILE A 319 4.58 -7.77 0.67
N THR A 320 5.84 -7.46 1.00
CA THR A 320 6.64 -6.43 0.29
C THR A 320 6.79 -6.73 -1.19
N LYS A 321 6.83 -8.00 -1.62
CA LYS A 321 6.86 -8.36 -3.04
C LYS A 321 5.65 -7.78 -3.79
N TYR A 322 4.47 -8.03 -3.25
CA TYR A 322 3.20 -7.60 -3.85
C TYR A 322 2.95 -6.12 -3.66
N TYR A 323 3.41 -5.55 -2.56
CA TYR A 323 3.36 -4.11 -2.30
C TYR A 323 4.15 -3.32 -3.35
N ASN A 324 5.36 -3.79 -3.68
CA ASN A 324 6.22 -3.16 -4.68
C ASN A 324 5.82 -3.49 -6.13
N ASP A 325 5.05 -4.54 -6.32
CA ASP A 325 4.61 -5.00 -7.63
C ASP A 325 3.25 -5.72 -7.54
N PRO A 326 2.15 -4.98 -7.48
CA PRO A 326 0.80 -5.55 -7.40
C PRO A 326 0.43 -6.44 -8.58
N SER A 327 1.17 -6.34 -9.70
CA SER A 327 0.93 -7.16 -10.89
C SER A 327 1.40 -8.61 -10.76
N LEU A 328 2.18 -8.93 -9.72
CA LEU A 328 2.66 -10.30 -9.50
C LEU A 328 1.49 -11.24 -9.21
N PRO A 329 1.37 -12.39 -9.90
CA PRO A 329 0.44 -13.44 -9.50
C PRO A 329 0.72 -13.94 -8.08
N ALA A 330 -0.30 -14.34 -7.34
CA ALA A 330 -0.12 -14.98 -6.05
C ALA A 330 0.75 -16.26 -6.22
N GLY A 331 1.70 -16.46 -5.32
CA GLY A 331 2.65 -17.58 -5.36
C GLY A 331 3.85 -17.39 -6.29
N SER A 332 4.05 -16.19 -6.87
CA SER A 332 5.26 -15.86 -7.61
C SER A 332 6.49 -16.00 -6.69
N THR A 333 7.49 -16.75 -7.16
CA THR A 333 8.77 -16.88 -6.45
C THR A 333 9.61 -15.63 -6.66
N SER A 334 10.44 -15.25 -5.66
CA SER A 334 11.31 -14.08 -5.72
C SER A 334 12.42 -14.16 -6.78
N THR A 335 12.57 -15.30 -7.47
CA THR A 335 13.54 -15.51 -8.54
C THR A 335 13.30 -14.63 -9.77
N ASP A 336 12.07 -14.14 -9.97
CA ASP A 336 11.77 -13.18 -11.04
C ASP A 336 12.19 -11.75 -10.70
N ALA A 337 12.78 -11.52 -9.52
CA ALA A 337 13.19 -10.22 -8.98
C ALA A 337 14.70 -9.98 -8.96
N VAL A 338 15.52 -10.88 -9.55
CA VAL A 338 16.98 -10.68 -9.58
C VAL A 338 17.37 -9.73 -10.71
N VAL A 339 17.30 -8.45 -10.43
CA VAL A 339 18.29 -7.50 -10.92
C VAL A 339 19.56 -7.81 -10.13
N LYS A 340 20.65 -8.13 -10.83
CA LYS A 340 21.96 -8.43 -10.27
C LYS A 340 22.30 -7.53 -9.08
N ALA A 341 22.10 -8.05 -7.89
CA ALA A 341 22.79 -7.54 -6.72
C ALA A 341 24.22 -8.05 -6.86
N THR A 342 25.17 -7.13 -6.99
CA THR A 342 26.58 -7.40 -6.78
C THR A 342 26.74 -8.14 -5.47
N LYS A 343 27.45 -9.27 -5.56
CA LYS A 343 27.82 -10.19 -4.50
C LYS A 343 28.11 -9.48 -3.17
N PRO A 344 27.42 -9.83 -2.06
CA PRO A 344 27.81 -9.29 -0.77
C PRO A 344 29.15 -9.90 -0.41
N SER A 345 30.13 -9.06 -0.20
CA SER A 345 31.37 -9.42 0.48
C SER A 345 31.02 -9.94 1.87
N THR A 346 31.52 -11.11 2.20
CA THR A 346 31.43 -11.74 3.52
C THR A 346 31.99 -10.79 4.58
N ILE A 347 31.09 -10.15 5.34
CA ILE A 347 31.48 -9.45 6.57
C ILE A 347 31.05 -10.32 7.74
N LYS A 348 32.06 -10.86 8.46
CA LYS A 348 31.87 -11.51 9.74
C LYS A 348 31.20 -10.56 10.74
N PRO A 349 30.39 -11.05 11.70
CA PRO A 349 29.76 -10.19 12.70
C PRO A 349 30.89 -9.61 13.57
N ASN A 350 31.09 -8.32 13.46
CA ASN A 350 31.93 -7.57 14.37
C ASN A 350 31.04 -6.99 15.47
N GLN A 351 31.47 -7.22 16.70
CA GLN A 351 30.85 -6.75 17.93
C GLN A 351 30.49 -5.26 17.84
N ALA A 352 29.31 -4.94 18.40
CA ALA A 352 28.87 -3.57 18.57
C ALA A 352 29.90 -2.72 19.30
N LYS A 353 30.67 -1.97 18.56
CA LYS A 353 31.34 -0.77 19.10
C LYS A 353 30.33 0.37 18.91
N THR A 354 29.92 0.95 20.01
CA THR A 354 29.22 2.23 20.08
C THR A 354 30.02 3.28 19.30
N ASN A 355 29.73 3.47 18.03
CA ASN A 355 30.26 4.57 17.27
C ASN A 355 29.50 5.84 17.64
N THR A 356 30.09 6.62 18.50
CA THR A 356 29.75 8.02 18.74
C THR A 356 29.77 8.74 17.39
N VAL A 357 28.59 9.06 16.87
CA VAL A 357 28.44 9.82 15.63
C VAL A 357 28.93 11.23 15.90
N VAL A 358 30.09 11.59 15.35
CA VAL A 358 30.60 12.95 15.37
C VAL A 358 29.67 13.82 14.52
N SER A 359 28.70 14.46 15.17
CA SER A 359 27.88 15.49 14.54
C SER A 359 28.69 16.77 14.43
N LYS A 360 29.02 17.20 13.19
CA LYS A 360 29.55 18.56 12.99
C LYS A 360 28.47 19.56 13.42
N ASN A 361 28.74 20.33 14.47
CA ASN A 361 27.91 21.46 14.87
C ASN A 361 28.00 22.55 13.80
N MET A 362 26.88 22.82 13.13
CA MET A 362 26.77 23.83 12.07
C MET A 362 26.15 25.15 12.56
N GLY A 363 26.50 25.62 13.78
CA GLY A 363 25.92 26.83 14.36
C GLY A 363 24.42 26.72 14.65
N ASN A 364 23.87 27.50 15.58
CA ASN A 364 22.43 27.54 15.95
C ASN A 364 21.75 26.20 16.27
N GLY A 365 22.50 25.21 16.77
CA GLY A 365 22.00 23.92 17.21
C GLY A 365 21.68 22.89 16.11
N TRP A 366 21.91 23.21 14.83
CA TRP A 366 21.77 22.27 13.74
C TRP A 366 22.88 21.20 13.74
N LYS A 367 22.45 19.96 13.50
CA LYS A 367 23.30 18.76 13.35
C LYS A 367 23.04 18.13 12.00
N LYS A 368 24.03 17.43 11.44
CA LYS A 368 23.88 16.67 10.20
C LYS A 368 23.98 15.19 10.51
N ASN A 369 23.00 14.39 10.12
CA ASN A 369 23.03 12.94 10.30
C ASN A 369 23.77 12.24 9.14
N LYS A 370 23.95 10.93 9.24
CA LYS A 370 24.64 10.11 8.22
C LYS A 370 23.96 10.10 6.83
N TYR A 371 22.72 10.50 6.75
CA TYR A 371 21.94 10.59 5.49
C TYR A 371 21.96 12.00 4.88
N GLY A 372 22.72 12.93 5.48
CA GLY A 372 22.81 14.28 4.98
C GLY A 372 21.70 15.23 5.45
N ILE A 373 20.76 14.76 6.25
CA ILE A 373 19.66 15.55 6.80
C ILE A 373 20.20 16.47 7.89
N LEU A 374 19.94 17.78 7.74
CA LEU A 374 20.15 18.73 8.84
C LEU A 374 18.95 18.62 9.79
N TRP A 375 19.21 18.60 11.09
CA TRP A 375 18.15 18.49 12.10
C TRP A 375 18.55 19.18 13.41
N LYS A 376 17.55 19.60 14.17
CA LYS A 376 17.70 20.05 15.56
C LYS A 376 16.45 19.75 16.38
N LYS A 377 16.60 19.62 17.68
CA LYS A 377 15.45 19.59 18.61
C LYS A 377 14.87 20.99 18.72
N GLU A 378 13.60 21.10 18.46
CA GLU A 378 12.83 22.32 18.62
C GLU A 378 11.38 21.93 18.92
N LYS A 379 10.83 22.47 20.01
CA LYS A 379 9.43 22.25 20.39
C LYS A 379 8.61 23.47 20.05
N GLY A 380 7.43 23.24 19.49
CA GLY A 380 6.50 24.31 19.18
C GLY A 380 5.15 23.75 18.71
N THR A 381 4.21 24.65 18.51
CA THR A 381 2.92 24.33 17.88
C THR A 381 2.90 24.96 16.50
N PHE A 382 2.61 24.16 15.48
CA PHE A 382 2.40 24.63 14.11
C PHE A 382 0.90 24.58 13.79
N THR A 383 0.36 25.69 13.24
CA THR A 383 -1.00 25.75 12.72
C THR A 383 -0.96 25.91 11.21
N CYS A 384 -1.52 24.97 10.47
CA CYS A 384 -1.56 24.96 9.01
C CYS A 384 -2.37 26.15 8.48
N LYS A 385 -1.80 26.91 7.55
CA LYS A 385 -2.46 28.00 6.80
C LYS A 385 -2.46 27.78 5.29
N ALA A 386 -2.02 26.61 4.85
CA ALA A 386 -2.18 26.18 3.48
C ALA A 386 -3.65 25.78 3.24
N LYS A 387 -4.31 26.42 2.28
CA LYS A 387 -5.74 26.20 1.99
C LYS A 387 -6.06 24.74 1.62
N ASP A 388 -5.10 24.08 0.99
CA ASP A 388 -5.21 22.69 0.55
C ASP A 388 -4.65 21.68 1.57
N GLY A 389 -4.38 22.14 2.81
CA GLY A 389 -3.71 21.33 3.82
C GLY A 389 -2.23 21.06 3.50
N ILE A 390 -1.57 20.30 4.37
CA ILE A 390 -0.19 19.86 4.19
C ILE A 390 -0.09 18.38 4.51
N VAL A 391 0.46 17.60 3.59
CA VAL A 391 0.63 16.15 3.73
C VAL A 391 1.76 15.84 4.71
N THR A 392 1.53 14.87 5.61
CA THR A 392 2.54 14.28 6.49
C THR A 392 3.11 13.00 5.89
N ARG A 393 4.35 12.66 6.24
CA ARG A 393 5.09 11.50 5.71
C ARG A 393 5.63 10.62 6.81
N TYR A 394 5.71 9.29 6.56
CA TYR A 394 6.48 8.36 7.37
C TYR A 394 7.95 8.30 6.94
N ASN A 395 8.78 7.62 7.71
CA ASN A 395 10.16 7.20 7.37
C ASN A 395 11.17 8.33 7.10
N GLY A 396 10.86 9.58 7.47
CA GLY A 396 11.81 10.69 7.34
C GLY A 396 11.27 11.88 6.55
N PRO A 397 12.02 13.01 6.55
CA PRO A 397 11.61 14.25 5.92
C PRO A 397 11.88 14.24 4.41
N SER A 398 11.12 13.43 3.65
CA SER A 398 11.20 13.37 2.18
C SER A 398 9.82 13.38 1.57
N ILE A 399 9.63 14.16 0.51
CA ILE A 399 8.38 14.18 -0.26
C ILE A 399 8.11 12.85 -0.99
N HIS A 400 9.13 11.99 -1.10
CA HIS A 400 9.05 10.67 -1.74
C HIS A 400 8.67 9.56 -0.75
N ASN A 401 8.63 9.87 0.54
CA ASN A 401 8.26 8.90 1.57
C ASN A 401 6.74 8.68 1.62
N PRO A 402 6.27 7.52 2.11
CA PRO A 402 4.84 7.22 2.22
C PRO A 402 4.05 8.28 2.98
N ILE A 403 2.84 8.54 2.52
CA ILE A 403 1.91 9.49 3.18
C ILE A 403 1.48 8.89 4.51
N ALA A 404 1.56 9.71 5.57
CA ALA A 404 1.11 9.36 6.91
C ALA A 404 -0.27 9.96 7.25
N GLY A 405 -0.71 10.93 6.45
CA GLY A 405 -1.92 11.72 6.68
C GLY A 405 -1.70 13.17 6.24
N GLY A 406 -2.34 14.11 6.91
CA GLY A 406 -2.19 15.55 6.63
C GLY A 406 -2.73 16.41 7.74
N LEU A 407 -2.41 17.70 7.67
CA LEU A 407 -3.02 18.77 8.45
C LEU A 407 -3.87 19.63 7.51
N GLU A 408 -5.14 19.75 7.82
CA GLU A 408 -6.05 20.64 7.09
C GLU A 408 -5.86 22.11 7.48
N TYR A 409 -6.44 23.01 6.71
CA TYR A 409 -6.43 24.43 7.02
C TYR A 409 -6.95 24.71 8.44
N ASN A 410 -6.19 25.50 9.22
CA ASN A 410 -6.41 25.83 10.62
C ASN A 410 -6.23 24.68 11.63
N GLN A 411 -5.90 23.48 11.23
CA GLN A 411 -5.50 22.43 12.18
C GLN A 411 -4.11 22.70 12.74
N SER A 412 -3.89 22.29 13.99
CA SER A 412 -2.63 22.50 14.71
C SER A 412 -2.02 21.19 15.17
N VAL A 413 -0.69 21.17 15.25
CA VAL A 413 0.07 20.04 15.78
C VAL A 413 1.22 20.54 16.64
N ASN A 414 1.52 19.82 17.72
CA ASN A 414 2.74 20.03 18.49
C ASN A 414 3.86 19.18 17.89
N TYR A 415 5.02 19.80 17.63
CA TYR A 415 6.20 19.14 17.10
C TYR A 415 7.38 19.21 18.07
N ASN A 416 8.38 18.35 17.89
CA ASN A 416 9.52 18.22 18.79
C ASN A 416 10.88 18.28 18.06
N GLU A 417 10.88 18.22 16.75
CA GLU A 417 12.08 18.36 15.93
C GLU A 417 11.79 19.13 14.65
N ILE A 418 12.83 19.78 14.13
CA ILE A 418 12.84 20.44 12.83
C ILE A 418 13.98 19.90 11.98
N GLN A 419 13.73 19.68 10.70
CA GLN A 419 14.70 19.16 9.74
C GLN A 419 14.76 20.04 8.50
N ASP A 420 15.92 20.03 7.83
CA ASP A 420 16.12 20.63 6.51
C ASP A 420 16.61 19.54 5.55
N TYR A 421 15.79 19.21 4.58
CA TYR A 421 16.09 18.16 3.62
C TYR A 421 15.26 18.31 2.34
N GLU A 422 15.87 17.98 1.19
CA GLU A 422 15.25 18.04 -0.14
C GLU A 422 14.59 19.39 -0.48
N GLY A 423 15.20 20.49 -0.04
CA GLY A 423 14.72 21.84 -0.34
C GLY A 423 13.51 22.30 0.49
N TYR A 424 13.21 21.61 1.58
CA TYR A 424 12.14 21.96 2.51
C TYR A 424 12.62 21.99 3.96
N ILE A 425 12.01 22.87 4.75
CA ILE A 425 12.02 22.77 6.21
C ILE A 425 10.85 21.88 6.63
N TRP A 426 11.15 20.90 7.46
CA TRP A 426 10.21 19.92 7.98
C TRP A 426 10.07 20.06 9.48
N ILE A 427 8.91 19.72 10.01
CA ILE A 427 8.70 19.44 11.43
C ILE A 427 8.34 17.96 11.60
N SER A 428 8.68 17.41 12.76
CA SER A 428 8.30 16.03 13.08
C SER A 428 7.79 15.89 14.51
N TRP A 429 6.92 14.93 14.67
CA TRP A 429 6.35 14.57 15.98
C TRP A 429 6.00 13.09 16.00
N GLU A 430 5.90 12.56 17.20
CA GLU A 430 5.42 11.21 17.41
C GLU A 430 3.89 11.21 17.44
N VAL A 431 3.26 10.41 16.59
CA VAL A 431 1.81 10.18 16.62
C VAL A 431 1.48 9.12 17.67
N TYR A 432 0.20 9.03 18.03
CA TYR A 432 -0.27 8.13 19.11
C TYR A 432 0.17 6.66 18.94
N SER A 433 0.46 6.21 17.72
CA SER A 433 1.00 4.87 17.44
C SER A 433 2.48 4.68 17.78
N GLY A 434 3.17 5.72 18.28
CA GLY A 434 4.63 5.70 18.49
C GLY A 434 5.44 5.91 17.21
N ALA A 435 4.79 6.08 16.05
CA ALA A 435 5.49 6.39 14.82
C ALA A 435 5.83 7.88 14.73
N THR A 436 7.03 8.21 14.23
CA THR A 436 7.38 9.59 13.92
C THR A 436 6.87 9.94 12.52
N VAL A 437 6.14 11.05 12.42
CA VAL A 437 5.69 11.62 11.15
C VAL A 437 6.39 12.95 10.89
N TYR A 438 6.53 13.27 9.61
CA TYR A 438 7.27 14.43 9.11
C TYR A 438 6.37 15.25 8.19
N MET A 439 6.37 16.56 8.34
CA MET A 439 5.56 17.46 7.53
C MET A 439 6.40 18.64 7.02
N PRO A 440 6.42 18.95 5.72
CA PRO A 440 7.09 20.12 5.20
C PRO A 440 6.27 21.37 5.57
N ILE A 441 6.96 22.43 6.01
CA ILE A 441 6.32 23.66 6.48
C ILE A 441 6.74 24.90 5.69
N GLY A 442 7.52 24.71 4.64
CA GLY A 442 8.00 25.75 3.75
C GLY A 442 9.26 25.33 3.00
N LYS A 443 9.65 26.09 1.98
CA LYS A 443 10.89 25.85 1.23
C LYS A 443 12.12 26.17 2.07
N SER A 444 13.25 25.53 1.76
CA SER A 444 14.53 25.70 2.44
C SER A 444 15.63 26.17 1.48
N ASN A 445 16.66 26.84 2.03
CA ASN A 445 17.92 27.13 1.34
C ASN A 445 18.98 26.01 1.53
N GLY A 446 18.64 24.90 2.16
CA GLY A 446 19.56 23.79 2.46
C GLY A 446 20.55 24.06 3.60
N LYS A 447 20.40 25.18 4.32
CA LYS A 447 21.28 25.61 5.42
C LYS A 447 20.50 25.81 6.74
N GLY A 448 19.35 25.17 6.89
CA GLY A 448 18.51 25.29 8.06
C GLY A 448 17.64 26.54 8.11
N GLN A 449 17.47 27.24 6.98
CA GLN A 449 16.68 28.45 6.91
C GLN A 449 15.55 28.29 5.89
N ARG A 450 14.35 28.72 6.28
CA ARG A 450 13.20 28.76 5.39
C ARG A 450 13.34 29.92 4.39
N VAL A 451 12.96 29.64 3.15
CA VAL A 451 12.89 30.63 2.06
C VAL A 451 11.42 30.93 1.76
N GLY A 452 11.06 32.20 1.77
CA GLY A 452 9.69 32.65 1.55
C GLY A 452 8.79 32.48 2.76
N SER A 453 7.47 32.61 2.54
CA SER A 453 6.47 32.51 3.60
C SER A 453 6.33 31.09 4.13
N ALA A 454 6.12 30.94 5.43
CA ALA A 454 5.74 29.67 6.01
C ALA A 454 4.34 29.25 5.52
N TRP A 455 4.10 27.93 5.46
CA TRP A 455 2.79 27.40 5.12
C TRP A 455 1.85 27.35 6.33
N GLY A 456 2.23 28.01 7.42
CA GLY A 456 1.49 28.14 8.65
C GLY A 456 2.10 29.10 9.65
N THR A 457 1.51 29.15 10.84
CA THR A 457 1.96 29.97 11.98
C THR A 457 2.53 29.10 13.08
N PHE A 458 3.45 29.66 13.86
CA PHE A 458 4.16 28.98 14.95
C PHE A 458 3.85 29.66 16.28
N ARG A 459 3.79 28.84 17.34
CA ARG A 459 3.72 29.27 18.74
C ARG A 459 4.69 28.47 19.58
#